data_ed5e9a0103fcd3888d50e7efd37cc95a
#
_entry.id   ed5e9a0103fcd3888d50e7efd37cc95a
#
_cell.length_a   1.000
_cell.length_b   1.000
_cell.length_c   1.000
_cell.angle_alpha   90.00
_cell.angle_beta   90.00
_cell.angle_gamma   90.00
#
_symmetry.space_group_name_H-M   'P 1'
#
loop_
_entity.id
_entity.type
_entity.pdbx_description
1 polymer ?
#
loop_
_entity_poly.entity_id
_entity_poly.type
_entity_poly.pdbx_seq_one_letter_code
_entity_poly.pdbx_strand_id
1 'polypeptide(L)'
;MKRLLFLSGFLYVTLVAFGQQPVPSPKDSAEGKNVKVAYGKPSKKGRVIFGGLEPYGKVWRAGANEATEITFANDGTFGGLPVKAGTYTLFAIPNEKEWTIILNSELKQWGAFKYNEIKDKDVLKVTVPAKKLDNFVEKLTYRFTDSHMVIEWDQTQVAVPISF
;
A
#
# COMPACT_ATOMS: atom_id res chain seq x y z
N MET A 1 -76.32 -3.05 22.41
CA MET A 1 -75.38 -2.71 21.31
C MET A 1 -73.94 -2.73 21.86
N LYS A 2 -73.21 -3.83 21.60
CA LYS A 2 -71.81 -3.99 22.07
C LYS A 2 -70.90 -3.57 20.93
N ARG A 3 -70.08 -2.51 21.13
CA ARG A 3 -69.07 -2.08 20.18
C ARG A 3 -67.78 -2.86 20.42
N LEU A 4 -67.36 -3.65 19.44
CA LEU A 4 -66.07 -4.35 19.41
C LEU A 4 -65.00 -3.36 18.89
N LEU A 5 -64.02 -3.04 19.72
CA LEU A 5 -62.83 -2.28 19.31
C LEU A 5 -61.77 -3.28 18.84
N PHE A 6 -61.44 -3.26 17.54
CA PHE A 6 -60.31 -3.95 16.97
C PHE A 6 -59.04 -3.12 17.21
N LEU A 7 -58.14 -3.60 18.08
CA LEU A 7 -56.80 -3.05 18.22
C LEU A 7 -55.91 -3.67 17.15
N SER A 8 -55.57 -2.92 16.10
CA SER A 8 -54.62 -3.33 15.08
C SER A 8 -53.21 -3.04 15.58
N GLY A 9 -52.49 -4.07 16.06
CA GLY A 9 -51.09 -3.96 16.45
C GLY A 9 -50.17 -3.95 15.22
N PHE A 10 -49.56 -2.81 14.94
CA PHE A 10 -48.51 -2.69 13.92
C PHE A 10 -47.21 -3.20 14.51
N LEU A 11 -46.73 -4.39 14.04
CA LEU A 11 -45.45 -4.97 14.41
C LEU A 11 -44.36 -4.28 13.58
N TYR A 12 -43.63 -3.32 14.16
CA TYR A 12 -42.41 -2.75 13.55
C TYR A 12 -41.26 -3.74 13.62
N VAL A 13 -40.97 -4.39 12.50
CA VAL A 13 -39.71 -5.19 12.33
C VAL A 13 -38.61 -4.19 11.98
N THR A 14 -37.78 -3.86 12.95
CA THR A 14 -36.54 -3.11 12.70
C THR A 14 -35.50 -4.07 12.10
N LEU A 15 -35.26 -3.98 10.79
CA LEU A 15 -34.11 -4.62 10.15
C LEU A 15 -32.84 -3.93 10.64
N VAL A 16 -32.13 -4.57 11.56
CA VAL A 16 -30.76 -4.18 11.92
C VAL A 16 -29.85 -4.63 10.78
N ALA A 17 -29.49 -3.71 9.90
CA ALA A 17 -28.46 -3.96 8.91
C ALA A 17 -27.11 -4.08 9.63
N PHE A 18 -26.64 -5.30 9.82
CA PHE A 18 -25.26 -5.56 10.24
C PHE A 18 -24.35 -5.10 9.10
N GLY A 19 -23.84 -3.88 9.18
CA GLY A 19 -22.80 -3.38 8.28
C GLY A 19 -21.58 -4.31 8.41
N GLN A 20 -21.28 -5.07 7.36
CA GLN A 20 -20.06 -5.88 7.32
C GLN A 20 -18.87 -4.92 7.43
N GLN A 21 -18.09 -5.05 8.50
CA GLN A 21 -16.83 -4.33 8.65
C GLN A 21 -15.91 -4.70 7.45
N PRO A 22 -15.30 -3.73 6.80
CA PRO A 22 -14.38 -4.02 5.70
C PRO A 22 -13.29 -4.96 6.17
N VAL A 23 -13.16 -6.12 5.53
CA VAL A 23 -12.09 -7.07 5.85
C VAL A 23 -10.75 -6.42 5.51
N PRO A 24 -9.81 -6.32 6.47
CA PRO A 24 -8.50 -5.76 6.22
C PRO A 24 -7.77 -6.50 5.10
N SER A 25 -6.95 -5.80 4.33
CA SER A 25 -6.09 -6.44 3.33
C SER A 25 -5.13 -7.41 4.02
N PRO A 26 -4.91 -8.62 3.47
CA PRO A 26 -3.99 -9.58 4.05
C PRO A 26 -2.56 -9.03 4.06
N LYS A 27 -1.76 -9.46 5.02
CA LYS A 27 -0.31 -9.22 5.03
C LYS A 27 0.36 -10.20 4.06
N ASP A 28 1.41 -9.73 3.41
CA ASP A 28 2.26 -10.51 2.53
C ASP A 28 3.71 -10.07 2.64
N SER A 29 4.63 -10.84 2.09
CA SER A 29 6.03 -10.49 2.01
C SER A 29 6.66 -11.00 0.72
N ALA A 30 7.68 -10.30 0.26
CA ALA A 30 8.55 -10.74 -0.82
C ALA A 30 10.00 -10.70 -0.34
N GLU A 31 10.79 -11.67 -0.78
CA GLU A 31 12.19 -11.80 -0.40
C GLU A 31 13.07 -11.88 -1.64
N GLY A 32 14.18 -11.16 -1.61
CA GLY A 32 15.27 -11.23 -2.56
C GLY A 32 16.57 -11.58 -1.81
N LYS A 33 17.67 -11.61 -2.53
CA LYS A 33 18.98 -11.76 -1.91
C LYS A 33 19.29 -10.55 -1.03
N ASN A 34 19.48 -10.76 0.27
CA ASN A 34 19.79 -9.72 1.26
C ASN A 34 18.72 -8.64 1.46
N VAL A 35 17.49 -8.82 0.96
CA VAL A 35 16.41 -7.85 1.09
C VAL A 35 15.08 -8.55 1.28
N LYS A 36 14.21 -7.97 2.12
CA LYS A 36 12.84 -8.43 2.36
C LYS A 36 11.90 -7.23 2.44
N VAL A 37 10.72 -7.37 1.86
CA VAL A 37 9.61 -6.41 1.99
C VAL A 37 8.44 -7.09 2.69
N ALA A 38 7.84 -6.42 3.68
CA ALA A 38 6.60 -6.81 4.33
C ALA A 38 5.53 -5.72 4.10
N TYR A 39 4.35 -6.10 3.62
CA TYR A 39 3.34 -5.14 3.19
C TYR A 39 1.91 -5.67 3.35
N GLY A 40 0.95 -4.76 3.43
CA GLY A 40 -0.45 -5.10 3.23
C GLY A 40 -0.74 -5.25 1.74
N LYS A 41 -1.39 -6.34 1.34
CA LYS A 41 -1.64 -6.72 -0.06
C LYS A 41 -3.09 -6.42 -0.47
N PRO A 42 -3.41 -5.17 -0.90
CA PRO A 42 -4.76 -4.84 -1.33
C PRO A 42 -5.06 -5.41 -2.71
N SER A 43 -6.37 -5.63 -2.95
CA SER A 43 -6.90 -5.98 -4.26
C SER A 43 -7.52 -4.77 -4.94
N LYS A 44 -7.44 -4.70 -6.26
CA LYS A 44 -8.02 -3.63 -7.11
C LYS A 44 -9.55 -3.58 -7.01
N LYS A 45 -10.20 -4.72 -7.06
CA LYS A 45 -11.67 -4.85 -6.99
C LYS A 45 -12.41 -3.89 -7.92
N GLY A 46 -11.99 -3.81 -9.18
CA GLY A 46 -12.59 -2.96 -10.20
C GLY A 46 -12.35 -1.45 -10.05
N ARG A 47 -11.61 -0.99 -9.04
CA ARG A 47 -11.32 0.43 -8.82
C ARG A 47 -10.20 0.93 -9.73
N VAL A 48 -10.21 2.23 -10.02
CA VAL A 48 -9.03 2.94 -10.54
C VAL A 48 -8.07 3.13 -9.38
N ILE A 49 -6.85 2.63 -9.51
CA ILE A 49 -5.87 2.68 -8.42
C ILE A 49 -5.10 3.99 -8.45
N PHE A 50 -4.14 4.13 -9.37
CA PHE A 50 -3.31 5.34 -9.41
C PHE A 50 -4.04 6.48 -10.13
N GLY A 51 -4.06 7.66 -9.52
CA GLY A 51 -4.89 8.78 -9.94
C GLY A 51 -6.34 8.71 -9.42
N GLY A 52 -6.74 7.59 -8.79
CA GLY A 52 -8.04 7.37 -8.17
C GLY A 52 -7.91 7.09 -6.68
N LEU A 53 -7.85 5.81 -6.28
CA LEU A 53 -7.70 5.39 -4.88
C LEU A 53 -6.43 5.95 -4.24
N GLU A 54 -5.33 5.90 -4.97
CA GLU A 54 -4.03 6.48 -4.60
C GLU A 54 -3.77 7.68 -5.53
N PRO A 55 -4.08 8.93 -5.07
CA PRO A 55 -3.97 10.11 -5.91
C PRO A 55 -2.53 10.41 -6.31
N TYR A 56 -2.32 10.88 -7.53
CA TYR A 56 -1.02 11.33 -7.99
C TYR A 56 -0.46 12.48 -7.14
N GLY A 57 0.85 12.49 -6.92
CA GLY A 57 1.56 13.49 -6.12
C GLY A 57 1.31 13.42 -4.61
N LYS A 58 0.61 12.39 -4.12
CA LYS A 58 0.38 12.19 -2.68
C LYS A 58 1.22 11.04 -2.15
N VAL A 59 1.69 11.19 -0.91
CA VAL A 59 2.44 10.13 -0.24
C VAL A 59 1.50 8.97 0.08
N TRP A 60 1.88 7.80 -0.37
CA TRP A 60 1.21 6.53 -0.17
C TRP A 60 2.09 5.60 0.68
N ARG A 61 1.47 4.85 1.59
CA ARG A 61 2.13 3.83 2.44
C ARG A 61 2.67 2.62 1.67
N ALA A 62 2.62 2.67 0.33
CA ALA A 62 3.08 1.63 -0.59
C ALA A 62 2.49 0.23 -0.33
N GLY A 63 1.29 0.20 0.28
CA GLY A 63 0.56 -1.01 0.70
C GLY A 63 -0.81 -0.66 1.24
N ALA A 64 -1.33 -1.51 2.11
CA ALA A 64 -2.58 -1.30 2.85
C ALA A 64 -2.38 -1.53 4.34
N ASN A 65 -3.23 -0.91 5.18
CA ASN A 65 -3.18 -0.93 6.64
C ASN A 65 -1.90 -0.25 7.17
N GLU A 66 -0.96 -1.02 7.76
CA GLU A 66 0.36 -0.51 8.13
C GLU A 66 1.16 -0.13 6.88
N ALA A 67 2.07 0.82 7.02
CA ALA A 67 2.99 1.17 5.96
C ALA A 67 3.96 0.00 5.67
N THR A 68 4.31 -0.15 4.41
CA THR A 68 5.27 -1.17 3.97
C THR A 68 6.62 -0.97 4.64
N GLU A 69 7.22 -2.04 5.10
CA GLU A 69 8.58 -2.04 5.63
C GLU A 69 9.52 -2.86 4.74
N ILE A 70 10.72 -2.34 4.51
CA ILE A 70 11.80 -3.01 3.78
C ILE A 70 12.99 -3.19 4.69
N THR A 71 13.56 -4.39 4.69
CA THR A 71 14.74 -4.74 5.49
C THR A 71 15.88 -5.14 4.57
N PHE A 72 17.03 -4.51 4.75
CA PHE A 72 18.29 -4.85 4.08
C PHE A 72 19.18 -5.58 5.08
N ALA A 73 19.63 -6.79 4.72
CA ALA A 73 20.51 -7.59 5.56
C ALA A 73 21.96 -7.05 5.56
N ASN A 74 22.36 -6.40 4.48
CA ASN A 74 23.70 -5.84 4.27
C ASN A 74 23.61 -4.42 3.72
N ASP A 75 24.70 -3.66 3.86
CA ASP A 75 24.88 -2.40 3.16
C ASP A 75 24.86 -2.65 1.64
N GLY A 76 24.33 -1.70 0.88
CA GLY A 76 24.22 -1.84 -0.57
C GLY A 76 23.76 -0.55 -1.23
N THR A 77 23.08 -0.67 -2.36
CA THR A 77 22.45 0.46 -3.06
C THR A 77 20.98 0.22 -3.30
N PHE A 78 20.19 1.28 -3.21
CA PHE A 78 18.77 1.31 -3.52
C PHE A 78 18.49 2.51 -4.43
N GLY A 79 17.99 2.24 -5.65
CA GLY A 79 17.82 3.29 -6.66
C GLY A 79 19.14 3.96 -7.08
N GLY A 80 20.26 3.27 -6.96
CA GLY A 80 21.60 3.80 -7.24
C GLY A 80 22.22 4.62 -6.10
N LEU A 81 21.50 4.84 -4.99
CA LEU A 81 22.00 5.56 -3.81
C LEU A 81 22.43 4.57 -2.71
N PRO A 82 23.49 4.88 -1.94
CA PRO A 82 23.91 4.03 -0.83
C PRO A 82 22.80 3.86 0.22
N VAL A 83 22.60 2.63 0.68
CA VAL A 83 21.70 2.30 1.78
C VAL A 83 22.43 1.43 2.80
N LYS A 84 22.21 1.69 4.09
CA LYS A 84 22.76 0.87 5.17
C LYS A 84 21.86 -0.31 5.47
N ALA A 85 22.47 -1.39 5.98
CA ALA A 85 21.71 -2.50 6.56
C ALA A 85 20.75 -1.99 7.64
N GLY A 86 19.53 -2.53 7.67
CA GLY A 86 18.50 -2.10 8.61
C GLY A 86 17.11 -2.19 8.01
N THR A 87 16.11 -1.82 8.81
CA THR A 87 14.71 -1.78 8.41
C THR A 87 14.26 -0.33 8.25
N TYR A 88 13.49 -0.06 7.20
CA TYR A 88 12.97 1.24 6.86
C TYR A 88 11.49 1.14 6.49
N THR A 89 10.71 2.16 6.81
CA THR A 89 9.39 2.32 6.23
C THR A 89 9.54 2.79 4.79
N LEU A 90 8.85 2.11 3.88
CA LEU A 90 8.82 2.44 2.47
C LEU A 90 7.54 3.19 2.15
N PHE A 91 7.69 4.45 1.72
CA PHE A 91 6.61 5.25 1.14
C PHE A 91 6.83 5.42 -0.36
N ALA A 92 5.76 5.72 -1.07
CA ALA A 92 5.81 6.09 -2.48
C ALA A 92 4.96 7.32 -2.77
N ILE A 93 5.38 8.13 -3.74
CA ILE A 93 4.58 9.19 -4.33
C ILE A 93 4.33 8.78 -5.78
N PRO A 94 3.19 8.18 -6.09
CA PRO A 94 2.84 7.82 -7.46
C PRO A 94 2.61 9.06 -8.32
N ASN A 95 3.11 9.03 -9.54
CA ASN A 95 2.72 9.92 -10.63
C ASN A 95 2.53 9.07 -11.90
N GLU A 96 1.98 9.66 -12.94
CA GLU A 96 1.65 8.93 -14.16
C GLU A 96 2.86 8.33 -14.86
N LYS A 97 3.98 9.07 -14.89
CA LYS A 97 5.20 8.70 -15.64
C LYS A 97 6.35 8.20 -14.76
N GLU A 98 6.31 8.53 -13.47
CA GLU A 98 7.38 8.20 -12.55
C GLU A 98 6.88 8.17 -11.12
N TRP A 99 7.55 7.42 -10.26
CA TRP A 99 7.27 7.38 -8.82
C TRP A 99 8.50 7.84 -8.05
N THR A 100 8.26 8.57 -6.97
CA THR A 100 9.29 8.79 -5.95
C THR A 100 9.13 7.73 -4.87
N ILE A 101 10.16 6.92 -4.66
CA ILE A 101 10.22 5.93 -3.58
C ILE A 101 11.06 6.51 -2.45
N ILE A 102 10.55 6.42 -1.23
CA ILE A 102 11.12 7.03 -0.04
C ILE A 102 11.41 5.95 0.99
N LEU A 103 12.61 5.94 1.55
CA LEU A 103 12.93 5.15 2.74
C LEU A 103 13.02 6.10 3.94
N ASN A 104 12.26 5.78 4.99
CA ASN A 104 12.18 6.57 6.21
C ASN A 104 12.58 5.70 7.42
N SER A 105 13.34 6.26 8.35
CA SER A 105 13.81 5.52 9.53
C SER A 105 12.76 5.34 10.63
N GLU A 106 11.62 6.04 10.56
CA GLU A 106 10.52 5.86 11.51
C GLU A 106 9.69 4.65 11.14
N LEU A 107 9.65 3.64 12.02
CA LEU A 107 8.99 2.36 11.77
C LEU A 107 7.57 2.32 12.36
N LYS A 108 6.84 1.25 12.05
CA LYS A 108 5.50 0.93 12.61
C LYS A 108 4.46 2.01 12.33
N GLN A 109 4.51 2.61 11.16
CA GLN A 109 3.55 3.62 10.77
C GLN A 109 2.21 2.99 10.36
N TRP A 110 1.11 3.55 10.83
CA TRP A 110 -0.22 3.21 10.32
C TRP A 110 -0.57 4.16 9.16
N GLY A 111 -0.57 3.64 7.94
CA GLY A 111 -0.79 4.47 6.76
C GLY A 111 0.37 5.43 6.47
N ALA A 112 0.04 6.55 5.83
CA ALA A 112 0.97 7.66 5.58
C ALA A 112 0.51 8.96 6.26
N PHE A 113 -0.41 8.86 7.22
CA PHE A 113 -1.08 10.03 7.82
C PHE A 113 -0.13 10.97 8.55
N LYS A 114 0.92 10.42 9.18
CA LYS A 114 1.93 11.17 9.92
C LYS A 114 3.18 11.50 9.12
N TYR A 115 3.19 11.24 7.81
CA TYR A 115 4.40 11.44 7.01
C TYR A 115 4.96 12.87 7.12
N ASN A 116 4.10 13.88 7.13
CA ASN A 116 4.55 15.27 7.26
C ASN A 116 5.27 15.58 8.59
N GLU A 117 5.02 14.77 9.64
CA GLU A 117 5.65 14.92 10.97
C GLU A 117 7.00 14.18 11.04
N ILE A 118 7.23 13.23 10.12
CA ILE A 118 8.41 12.35 10.13
C ILE A 118 9.27 12.47 8.87
N LYS A 119 8.97 13.37 7.95
CA LYS A 119 9.68 13.53 6.67
C LYS A 119 11.14 13.95 6.83
N ASP A 120 11.51 14.53 7.95
CA ASP A 120 12.89 14.84 8.34
C ASP A 120 13.72 13.57 8.66
N LYS A 121 13.04 12.43 8.85
CA LYS A 121 13.64 11.10 9.03
C LYS A 121 13.76 10.32 7.71
N ASP A 122 13.52 10.94 6.56
CA ASP A 122 13.77 10.33 5.26
C ASP A 122 15.26 10.09 5.07
N VAL A 123 15.63 8.83 4.87
CA VAL A 123 17.02 8.39 4.68
C VAL A 123 17.45 8.58 3.25
N LEU A 124 16.55 8.27 2.30
CA LEU A 124 16.77 8.52 0.88
C LEU A 124 15.46 8.65 0.12
N LYS A 125 15.55 9.31 -1.05
CA LYS A 125 14.47 9.41 -2.04
C LYS A 125 15.05 9.10 -3.41
N VAL A 126 14.37 8.24 -4.14
CA VAL A 126 14.75 7.91 -5.52
C VAL A 126 13.54 8.03 -6.43
N THR A 127 13.74 8.56 -7.62
CA THR A 127 12.71 8.64 -8.65
C THR A 127 12.96 7.56 -9.69
N VAL A 128 11.94 6.78 -9.98
CA VAL A 128 12.00 5.67 -10.95
C VAL A 128 10.85 5.79 -11.95
N PRO A 129 11.06 5.44 -13.23
CA PRO A 129 10.00 5.49 -14.22
C PRO A 129 8.88 4.50 -13.91
N ALA A 130 7.64 4.93 -14.14
CA ALA A 130 6.47 4.08 -14.11
C ALA A 130 6.21 3.55 -15.52
N LYS A 131 6.07 2.22 -15.63
CA LYS A 131 5.78 1.52 -16.87
C LYS A 131 4.32 1.07 -16.87
N LYS A 132 3.62 1.31 -17.96
CA LYS A 132 2.29 0.74 -18.17
C LYS A 132 2.41 -0.73 -18.55
N LEU A 133 1.59 -1.57 -17.91
CA LEU A 133 1.45 -2.99 -18.23
C LEU A 133 0.29 -3.21 -19.20
N ASP A 134 0.41 -4.21 -20.04
CA ASP A 134 -0.66 -4.62 -20.96
C ASP A 134 -1.81 -5.32 -20.21
N ASN A 135 -1.49 -6.05 -19.15
CA ASN A 135 -2.45 -6.79 -18.31
C ASN A 135 -2.60 -6.17 -16.93
N PHE A 136 -3.78 -6.35 -16.34
CA PHE A 136 -4.06 -5.94 -14.97
C PHE A 136 -3.40 -6.88 -13.94
N VAL A 137 -2.76 -6.29 -12.96
CA VAL A 137 -2.33 -6.96 -11.74
C VAL A 137 -3.37 -6.68 -10.66
N GLU A 138 -4.20 -7.65 -10.33
CA GLU A 138 -5.34 -7.49 -9.41
C GLU A 138 -4.91 -7.13 -7.98
N LYS A 139 -3.83 -7.73 -7.50
CA LYS A 139 -3.32 -7.53 -6.14
C LYS A 139 -1.98 -6.81 -6.20
N LEU A 140 -1.77 -5.83 -5.32
CA LEU A 140 -0.45 -5.24 -5.14
C LEU A 140 0.57 -6.36 -4.93
N THR A 141 1.61 -6.35 -5.73
CA THR A 141 2.65 -7.39 -5.72
C THR A 141 4.03 -6.75 -5.69
N TYR A 142 4.83 -7.19 -4.72
CA TYR A 142 6.26 -6.97 -4.69
C TYR A 142 6.96 -8.23 -5.15
N ARG A 143 8.01 -8.08 -5.94
CA ARG A 143 8.91 -9.17 -6.30
C ARG A 143 10.32 -8.65 -6.48
N PHE A 144 11.29 -9.54 -6.40
CA PHE A 144 12.69 -9.24 -6.60
C PHE A 144 13.21 -9.98 -7.82
N THR A 145 14.09 -9.32 -8.56
CA THR A 145 15.02 -9.92 -9.51
C THR A 145 16.44 -9.78 -8.96
N ASP A 146 17.43 -10.27 -9.67
CA ASP A 146 18.84 -10.14 -9.23
C ASP A 146 19.28 -8.69 -9.04
N SER A 147 18.64 -7.75 -9.72
CA SER A 147 19.06 -6.35 -9.78
C SER A 147 17.95 -5.33 -9.46
N HIS A 148 16.70 -5.76 -9.22
CA HIS A 148 15.60 -4.83 -9.00
C HIS A 148 14.60 -5.34 -7.97
N MET A 149 14.08 -4.41 -7.16
CA MET A 149 12.78 -4.54 -6.50
C MET A 149 11.71 -4.05 -7.45
N VAL A 150 10.70 -4.87 -7.73
CA VAL A 150 9.60 -4.55 -8.65
C VAL A 150 8.30 -4.46 -7.87
N ILE A 151 7.54 -3.39 -8.11
CA ILE A 151 6.21 -3.15 -7.56
C ILE A 151 5.22 -3.12 -8.71
N GLU A 152 4.16 -3.92 -8.61
CA GLU A 152 3.13 -4.04 -9.64
C GLU A 152 1.74 -3.96 -9.01
N TRP A 153 0.89 -3.12 -9.55
CA TRP A 153 -0.53 -3.08 -9.21
C TRP A 153 -1.31 -2.38 -10.31
N ASP A 154 -2.56 -2.84 -10.58
CA ASP A 154 -3.37 -2.38 -11.69
C ASP A 154 -2.59 -2.55 -13.02
N GLN A 155 -2.49 -1.53 -13.83
CA GLN A 155 -1.68 -1.52 -15.05
C GLN A 155 -0.35 -0.76 -14.89
N THR A 156 0.21 -0.74 -13.68
CA THR A 156 1.43 0.01 -13.40
C THR A 156 2.50 -0.87 -12.80
N GLN A 157 3.71 -0.73 -13.31
CA GLN A 157 4.92 -1.33 -12.78
C GLN A 157 5.98 -0.26 -12.54
N VAL A 158 6.65 -0.32 -11.41
CA VAL A 158 7.92 0.39 -11.17
C VAL A 158 8.99 -0.60 -10.76
N ALA A 159 10.23 -0.33 -11.17
CA ALA A 159 11.38 -1.17 -10.85
C ALA A 159 12.47 -0.28 -10.25
N VAL A 160 12.85 -0.57 -9.00
CA VAL A 160 13.91 0.13 -8.28
C VAL A 160 15.18 -0.69 -8.35
N PRO A 161 16.27 -0.18 -8.95
CA PRO A 161 17.56 -0.89 -8.96
C PRO A 161 18.06 -1.15 -7.53
N ILE A 162 18.58 -2.34 -7.28
CA ILE A 162 19.19 -2.75 -6.01
C ILE A 162 20.50 -3.49 -6.26
N SER A 163 21.46 -3.35 -5.35
CA SER A 163 22.73 -4.09 -5.37
C SER A 163 23.26 -4.29 -3.94
N PHE A 164 23.75 -5.52 -3.63
CA PHE A 164 24.29 -5.92 -2.33
C PHE A 164 25.54 -6.78 -2.47
#